data_87787c2c7ced974147d9d4da39433ebd
#
_entry.id   87787c2c7ced974147d9d4da39433ebd
#
_cell.length_a   1.000
_cell.length_b   1.000
_cell.length_c   1.000
_cell.angle_alpha   90.00
_cell.angle_beta   90.00
_cell.angle_gamma   90.00
#
_symmetry.space_group_name_H-M   'P 1'
#
loop_
_entity.id
_entity.type
_entity.pdbx_description
1 polymer ?
#
loop_
_entity_poly.entity_id
_entity_poly.type
_entity_poly.pdbx_seq_one_letter_code
_entity_poly.pdbx_strand_id
1 'polypeptide(L)'
;MSIEFYHDTETDNRLLRRVTKWIVDLAVVFTLALFLVQYMGMQYEVSGHSMEPTLYGKDVVLIDRISYRLRRPGRLELVVFQKRDNEDRQYLKRIIGLPGETVQIREGRIYIDGRLLELPESLSRVNLAGLAEDP
;
A
#
# COMPACT_ATOMS: atom_id res chain seq x y z
N MET A 1 -32.63 40.68 55.76
CA MET A 1 -32.42 40.94 54.30
C MET A 1 -31.35 39.98 53.81
N SER A 2 -31.79 38.75 53.44
CA SER A 2 -30.88 37.66 53.03
C SER A 2 -30.80 37.69 51.52
N ILE A 3 -29.58 37.97 51.02
CA ILE A 3 -29.28 37.90 49.59
C ILE A 3 -28.88 36.46 49.31
N GLU A 4 -29.81 35.68 48.71
CA GLU A 4 -29.50 34.38 48.14
C GLU A 4 -28.69 34.58 46.85
N PHE A 5 -27.44 34.23 46.89
CA PHE A 5 -26.64 34.02 45.70
C PHE A 5 -27.08 32.70 45.02
N TYR A 6 -28.03 32.82 44.13
CA TYR A 6 -28.37 31.73 43.20
C TYR A 6 -27.21 31.64 42.21
N HIS A 7 -26.31 30.71 42.47
CA HIS A 7 -25.21 30.41 41.58
C HIS A 7 -25.76 29.63 40.37
N ASP A 8 -25.68 30.25 39.21
CA ASP A 8 -26.13 29.70 37.92
C ASP A 8 -25.31 28.45 37.53
N THR A 9 -25.65 27.31 38.14
CA THR A 9 -24.99 26.02 37.82
C THR A 9 -25.42 25.44 36.47
N GLU A 10 -26.44 25.99 35.81
CA GLU A 10 -26.93 25.52 34.54
C GLU A 10 -26.05 25.90 33.32
N THR A 11 -25.43 27.08 33.36
CA THR A 11 -24.55 27.54 32.29
C THR A 11 -23.23 26.76 32.28
N ASP A 12 -22.74 26.42 33.45
CA ASP A 12 -21.49 25.65 33.60
C ASP A 12 -21.62 24.22 33.05
N ASN A 13 -22.78 23.61 33.27
CA ASN A 13 -23.09 22.27 32.76
C ASN A 13 -23.20 22.22 31.23
N ARG A 14 -23.66 23.29 30.59
CA ARG A 14 -23.77 23.35 29.12
C ARG A 14 -22.40 23.50 28.44
N LEU A 15 -21.53 24.29 29.03
CA LEU A 15 -20.15 24.45 28.55
C LEU A 15 -19.36 23.14 28.75
N LEU A 16 -19.46 22.55 29.94
CA LEU A 16 -18.81 21.26 30.23
C LEU A 16 -19.26 20.17 29.24
N ARG A 17 -20.56 20.05 28.99
CA ARG A 17 -21.08 19.07 28.01
C ARG A 17 -20.56 19.32 26.58
N ARG A 18 -20.45 20.58 26.16
CA ARG A 18 -19.87 20.92 24.84
C ARG A 18 -18.40 20.55 24.78
N VAL A 19 -17.62 20.92 25.77
CA VAL A 19 -16.18 20.61 25.84
C VAL A 19 -15.96 19.09 25.87
N THR A 20 -16.72 18.37 26.70
CA THR A 20 -16.62 16.91 26.78
C THR A 20 -16.95 16.26 25.43
N LYS A 21 -17.99 16.75 24.75
CA LYS A 21 -18.35 16.25 23.42
C LYS A 21 -17.22 16.47 22.41
N TRP A 22 -16.63 17.65 22.37
CA TRP A 22 -15.49 17.95 21.48
C TRP A 22 -14.27 17.07 21.78
N ILE A 23 -13.98 16.82 23.05
CA ILE A 23 -12.88 15.93 23.46
C ILE A 23 -13.15 14.50 23.00
N VAL A 24 -14.37 14.00 23.16
CA VAL A 24 -14.77 12.66 22.73
C VAL A 24 -14.70 12.55 21.21
N ASP A 25 -15.26 13.52 20.48
CA ASP A 25 -15.24 13.53 19.01
C ASP A 25 -13.78 13.54 18.48
N LEU A 26 -12.92 14.36 19.09
CA LEU A 26 -11.50 14.41 18.73
C LEU A 26 -10.79 13.08 19.04
N ALA A 27 -11.07 12.47 20.18
CA ALA A 27 -10.48 11.18 20.56
C ALA A 27 -10.91 10.06 19.60
N VAL A 28 -12.17 10.05 19.19
CA VAL A 28 -12.70 9.08 18.21
C VAL A 28 -12.00 9.25 16.86
N VAL A 29 -11.92 10.49 16.34
CA VAL A 29 -11.25 10.78 15.06
C VAL A 29 -9.77 10.38 15.13
N PHE A 30 -9.08 10.71 16.22
CA PHE A 30 -7.68 10.37 16.41
C PHE A 30 -7.46 8.86 16.47
N THR A 31 -8.30 8.14 17.23
CA THR A 31 -8.24 6.68 17.32
C THR A 31 -8.51 6.02 15.98
N LEU A 32 -9.50 6.53 15.22
CA LEU A 32 -9.80 6.03 13.87
C LEU A 32 -8.63 6.30 12.91
N ALA A 33 -8.01 7.48 12.99
CA ALA A 33 -6.85 7.82 12.16
C ALA A 33 -5.66 6.89 12.45
N LEU A 34 -5.35 6.65 13.74
CA LEU A 34 -4.31 5.70 14.14
C LEU A 34 -4.62 4.28 13.66
N PHE A 35 -5.86 3.85 13.79
CA PHE A 35 -6.29 2.54 13.31
C PHE A 35 -6.11 2.40 11.80
N LEU A 36 -6.49 3.42 11.03
CA LEU A 36 -6.30 3.44 9.57
C LEU A 36 -4.82 3.37 9.21
N VAL A 37 -3.97 4.19 9.83
CA VAL A 37 -2.51 4.18 9.58
C VAL A 37 -1.91 2.81 9.89
N GLN A 38 -2.26 2.22 11.04
CA GLN A 38 -1.75 0.92 11.47
C GLN A 38 -2.22 -0.23 10.56
N TYR A 39 -3.46 -0.13 10.05
CA TYR A 39 -4.05 -1.19 9.24
C TYR A 39 -3.69 -1.08 7.75
N MET A 40 -3.51 0.15 7.24
CA MET A 40 -3.22 0.40 5.81
C MET A 40 -1.75 0.29 5.46
N GLY A 41 -0.83 0.51 6.41
CA GLY A 41 0.59 0.59 6.15
C GLY A 41 1.34 -0.65 6.65
N MET A 42 1.73 -1.56 5.76
CA MET A 42 2.75 -2.56 6.06
C MET A 42 4.07 -2.12 5.43
N GLN A 43 5.11 -1.99 6.26
CA GLN A 43 6.45 -1.77 5.78
C GLN A 43 7.07 -3.10 5.34
N TYR A 44 7.69 -3.10 4.17
CA TYR A 44 8.40 -4.25 3.63
C TYR A 44 9.82 -3.83 3.27
N GLU A 45 10.80 -4.51 3.84
CA GLU A 45 12.20 -4.34 3.47
C GLU A 45 12.51 -5.21 2.26
N VAL A 46 12.98 -4.57 1.19
CA VAL A 46 13.31 -5.24 -0.06
C VAL A 46 14.53 -6.13 0.16
N SER A 47 14.38 -7.42 -0.08
CA SER A 47 15.50 -8.38 -0.07
C SER A 47 15.88 -8.76 -1.49
N GLY A 48 17.18 -8.64 -1.81
CA GLY A 48 17.75 -9.02 -3.10
C GLY A 48 17.78 -7.88 -4.13
N HIS A 49 18.33 -8.17 -5.31
CA HIS A 49 18.68 -7.19 -6.35
C HIS A 49 17.79 -7.29 -7.60
N SER A 50 16.77 -8.14 -7.58
CA SER A 50 15.95 -8.45 -8.78
C SER A 50 15.09 -7.27 -9.28
N MET A 51 14.94 -6.19 -8.49
CA MET A 51 14.17 -5.00 -8.83
C MET A 51 15.06 -3.76 -9.09
N GLU A 52 16.37 -3.93 -9.14
CA GLU A 52 17.27 -2.85 -9.55
C GLU A 52 17.08 -2.50 -11.04
N PRO A 53 17.22 -1.23 -11.40
CA PRO A 53 17.55 -0.07 -10.57
C PRO A 53 16.36 0.61 -9.89
N THR A 54 15.14 0.04 -9.99
CA THR A 54 13.91 0.66 -9.46
C THR A 54 13.89 0.67 -7.94
N LEU A 55 14.37 -0.42 -7.33
CA LEU A 55 14.46 -0.60 -5.88
C LEU A 55 15.75 -1.35 -5.56
N TYR A 56 16.46 -0.87 -4.55
CA TYR A 56 17.68 -1.50 -4.06
C TYR A 56 17.41 -2.36 -2.83
N GLY A 57 18.28 -3.33 -2.59
CA GLY A 57 18.23 -4.13 -1.36
C GLY A 57 18.33 -3.23 -0.13
N LYS A 58 17.48 -3.49 0.89
CA LYS A 58 17.25 -2.71 2.10
C LYS A 58 16.37 -1.46 1.95
N ASP A 59 15.87 -1.15 0.75
CA ASP A 59 14.85 -0.13 0.63
C ASP A 59 13.59 -0.55 1.40
N VAL A 60 12.98 0.40 2.09
CA VAL A 60 11.73 0.19 2.81
C VAL A 60 10.58 0.71 1.95
N VAL A 61 9.71 -0.19 1.53
CA VAL A 61 8.53 0.15 0.74
C VAL A 61 7.25 0.01 1.58
N LEU A 62 6.30 0.88 1.33
CA LEU A 62 4.98 0.79 1.93
C LEU A 62 4.06 -0.04 1.03
N ILE A 63 3.53 -1.13 1.57
CA ILE A 63 2.60 -2.00 0.84
C ILE A 63 1.18 -1.50 1.04
N ASP A 64 0.52 -1.19 -0.08
CA ASP A 64 -0.91 -0.91 -0.12
C ASP A 64 -1.70 -2.24 -0.17
N ARG A 65 -2.42 -2.53 0.90
CA ARG A 65 -3.20 -3.78 1.04
C ARG A 65 -4.64 -3.64 0.58
N ILE A 66 -5.10 -2.42 0.32
CA ILE A 66 -6.51 -2.12 0.09
C ILE A 66 -6.83 -1.95 -1.39
N SER A 67 -5.93 -1.34 -2.16
CA SER A 67 -6.20 -1.01 -3.56
C SER A 67 -6.64 -2.23 -4.38
N TYR A 68 -6.03 -3.39 -4.19
CA TYR A 68 -6.40 -4.60 -4.94
C TYR A 68 -7.70 -5.28 -4.48
N ARG A 69 -8.33 -4.78 -3.41
CA ARG A 69 -9.70 -5.15 -3.08
C ARG A 69 -10.73 -4.31 -3.84
N LEU A 70 -10.32 -3.12 -4.27
CA LEU A 70 -11.20 -2.14 -4.93
C LEU A 70 -10.99 -2.08 -6.44
N ARG A 71 -9.77 -2.37 -6.92
CA ARG A 71 -9.43 -2.36 -8.35
C ARG A 71 -8.59 -3.56 -8.75
N ARG A 72 -8.58 -3.86 -10.03
CA ARG A 72 -7.69 -4.91 -10.58
C ARG A 72 -6.25 -4.38 -10.68
N PRO A 73 -5.24 -5.26 -10.51
CA PRO A 73 -3.85 -4.91 -10.76
C PRO A 73 -3.64 -4.44 -12.19
N GLY A 74 -2.81 -3.40 -12.37
CA GLY A 74 -2.41 -2.89 -13.67
C GLY A 74 -1.09 -3.49 -14.15
N ARG A 75 -0.84 -3.38 -15.47
CA ARG A 75 0.45 -3.77 -16.06
C ARG A 75 1.57 -2.87 -15.53
N LEU A 76 2.74 -3.44 -15.33
CA LEU A 76 3.96 -2.81 -14.79
C LEU A 76 3.87 -2.38 -13.31
N GLU A 77 2.77 -2.62 -12.62
CA GLU A 77 2.69 -2.38 -11.17
C GLU A 77 3.59 -3.34 -10.39
N LEU A 78 4.20 -2.81 -9.33
CA LEU A 78 4.94 -3.61 -8.36
C LEU A 78 3.96 -4.24 -7.37
N VAL A 79 4.10 -5.54 -7.15
CA VAL A 79 3.26 -6.30 -6.24
C VAL A 79 4.10 -7.12 -5.29
N VAL A 80 3.63 -7.21 -4.05
CA VAL A 80 4.16 -8.13 -3.05
C VAL A 80 3.21 -9.30 -2.94
N PHE A 81 3.74 -10.51 -3.08
CA PHE A 81 2.94 -11.73 -2.95
C PHE A 81 3.71 -12.82 -2.18
N GLN A 82 2.96 -13.75 -1.66
CA GLN A 82 3.50 -14.95 -1.00
C GLN A 82 3.28 -16.16 -1.92
N LYS A 83 4.31 -16.98 -2.06
CA LYS A 83 4.20 -18.23 -2.80
C LYS A 83 3.60 -19.31 -1.90
N ARG A 84 2.68 -20.12 -2.44
CA ARG A 84 2.01 -21.19 -1.67
C ARG A 84 2.96 -22.16 -1.00
N ASP A 85 4.10 -22.42 -1.62
CA ASP A 85 5.08 -23.40 -1.14
C ASP A 85 5.99 -22.83 -0.04
N ASN A 86 5.98 -21.51 0.18
CA ASN A 86 6.82 -20.84 1.17
C ASN A 86 6.11 -19.59 1.70
N GLU A 87 5.19 -19.79 2.63
CA GLU A 87 4.37 -18.74 3.22
C GLU A 87 5.17 -17.74 4.06
N ASP A 88 6.37 -18.12 4.50
CA ASP A 88 7.26 -17.24 5.28
C ASP A 88 8.01 -16.21 4.42
N ARG A 89 8.02 -16.40 3.09
CA ARG A 89 8.73 -15.50 2.19
C ARG A 89 7.77 -14.67 1.35
N GLN A 90 8.00 -13.37 1.39
CA GLN A 90 7.33 -12.42 0.52
C GLN A 90 8.24 -12.10 -0.68
N TYR A 91 7.64 -12.02 -1.84
CA TYR A 91 8.33 -11.71 -3.09
C TYR A 91 7.79 -10.39 -3.65
N LEU A 92 8.71 -9.50 -4.00
CA LEU A 92 8.38 -8.25 -4.70
C LEU A 92 8.68 -8.45 -6.19
N LYS A 93 7.67 -8.36 -7.03
CA LYS A 93 7.79 -8.52 -8.48
C LYS A 93 6.93 -7.51 -9.22
N ARG A 94 7.16 -7.40 -10.53
CA ARG A 94 6.40 -6.51 -11.41
C ARG A 94 5.46 -7.32 -12.29
N ILE A 95 4.22 -6.85 -12.43
CA ILE A 95 3.21 -7.47 -13.29
C ILE A 95 3.55 -7.18 -14.75
N ILE A 96 3.74 -8.21 -15.53
CA ILE A 96 3.99 -8.12 -16.97
C ILE A 96 2.74 -8.47 -17.75
N GLY A 97 2.13 -9.64 -17.49
CA GLY A 97 0.91 -10.08 -18.12
C GLY A 97 -0.32 -9.86 -17.28
N LEU A 98 -1.44 -9.57 -17.89
CA LEU A 98 -2.75 -9.48 -17.27
C LEU A 98 -3.56 -10.76 -17.52
N PRO A 99 -4.62 -11.03 -16.75
CA PRO A 99 -5.44 -12.20 -16.95
C PRO A 99 -5.99 -12.31 -18.36
N GLY A 100 -5.82 -13.48 -18.99
CA GLY A 100 -6.27 -13.77 -20.34
C GLY A 100 -5.27 -13.45 -21.45
N GLU A 101 -4.12 -12.86 -21.12
CA GLU A 101 -3.08 -12.53 -22.09
C GLU A 101 -2.02 -13.63 -22.19
N THR A 102 -1.45 -13.76 -23.38
CA THR A 102 -0.32 -14.64 -23.65
C THR A 102 0.98 -13.83 -23.59
N VAL A 103 1.86 -14.17 -22.64
CA VAL A 103 3.18 -13.55 -22.49
C VAL A 103 4.22 -14.42 -23.16
N GLN A 104 5.05 -13.83 -24.01
CA GLN A 104 6.18 -14.50 -24.66
C GLN A 104 7.43 -13.66 -24.48
N ILE A 105 8.55 -14.31 -24.18
CA ILE A 105 9.87 -13.69 -24.14
C ILE A 105 10.67 -14.24 -25.30
N ARG A 106 11.12 -13.36 -26.19
CA ARG A 106 11.95 -13.71 -27.35
C ARG A 106 13.09 -12.72 -27.46
N GLU A 107 14.30 -13.22 -27.52
CA GLU A 107 15.51 -12.39 -27.70
C GLU A 107 15.60 -11.23 -26.67
N GLY A 108 15.25 -11.48 -25.40
CA GLY A 108 15.25 -10.47 -24.36
C GLY A 108 14.16 -9.39 -24.48
N ARG A 109 13.16 -9.62 -25.35
CA ARG A 109 12.02 -8.72 -25.52
C ARG A 109 10.73 -9.41 -25.10
N ILE A 110 9.82 -8.64 -24.51
CA ILE A 110 8.53 -9.13 -24.03
C ILE A 110 7.45 -8.85 -25.07
N TYR A 111 6.70 -9.88 -25.39
CA TYR A 111 5.55 -9.79 -26.30
C TYR A 111 4.28 -10.17 -25.53
N ILE A 112 3.24 -9.39 -25.71
CA ILE A 112 1.89 -9.64 -25.16
C ILE A 112 0.94 -9.85 -26.33
N ASP A 113 0.32 -11.01 -26.41
CA ASP A 113 -0.56 -11.41 -27.51
C ASP A 113 0.09 -11.20 -28.88
N GLY A 114 1.39 -11.49 -28.98
CA GLY A 114 2.19 -11.34 -30.21
C GLY A 114 2.66 -9.91 -30.53
N ARG A 115 2.32 -8.91 -29.68
CA ARG A 115 2.76 -7.52 -29.88
C ARG A 115 3.90 -7.20 -28.91
N LEU A 116 4.91 -6.48 -29.39
CA LEU A 116 6.02 -6.03 -28.55
C LEU A 116 5.51 -5.10 -27.44
N LEU A 117 5.88 -5.43 -26.20
CA LEU A 117 5.61 -4.55 -25.06
C LEU A 117 6.68 -3.45 -25.02
N GLU A 118 6.26 -2.21 -25.25
CA GLU A 118 7.13 -1.05 -25.08
C GLU A 118 7.26 -0.76 -23.58
N LEU A 119 8.47 -0.90 -23.06
CA LEU A 119 8.80 -0.58 -21.69
C LEU A 119 9.18 0.90 -21.58
N PRO A 120 8.73 1.62 -20.54
CA PRO A 120 9.22 2.95 -20.24
C PRO A 120 10.75 2.96 -20.11
N GLU A 121 11.38 4.08 -20.45
CA GLU A 121 12.85 4.22 -20.40
C GLU A 121 13.46 3.85 -19.06
N SER A 122 12.74 4.13 -17.97
CA SER A 122 13.12 3.75 -16.61
C SER A 122 13.22 2.24 -16.39
N LEU A 123 12.53 1.45 -17.20
CA LEU A 123 12.47 -0.02 -17.13
C LEU A 123 13.21 -0.70 -18.27
N SER A 124 13.64 0.03 -19.29
CA SER A 124 14.36 -0.52 -20.44
C SER A 124 15.73 -1.10 -20.06
N ARG A 125 16.30 -0.70 -18.95
CA ARG A 125 17.59 -1.20 -18.41
C ARG A 125 17.44 -2.46 -17.55
N VAL A 126 16.23 -2.95 -17.34
CA VAL A 126 16.02 -4.20 -16.59
C VAL A 126 16.59 -5.34 -17.44
N ASN A 127 17.59 -6.03 -16.92
CA ASN A 127 18.19 -7.16 -17.57
C ASN A 127 17.21 -8.33 -17.61
N LEU A 128 16.52 -8.51 -18.75
CA LEU A 128 15.55 -9.59 -18.97
C LEU A 128 16.25 -10.93 -19.27
N ALA A 129 17.57 -10.96 -19.40
CA ALA A 129 18.31 -12.16 -19.70
C ALA A 129 18.20 -13.24 -18.60
N GLY A 130 18.01 -12.84 -17.35
CA GLY A 130 17.79 -13.78 -16.24
C GLY A 130 16.37 -14.38 -16.14
N LEU A 131 15.44 -13.92 -16.95
CA LEU A 131 14.06 -14.46 -16.95
C LEU A 131 13.87 -15.66 -17.91
N ALA A 132 14.87 -15.94 -18.73
CA ALA A 132 14.83 -17.04 -19.71
C ALA A 132 15.39 -18.38 -19.18
N GLU A 133 15.91 -18.40 -17.95
CA GLU A 133 16.64 -19.55 -17.38
C GLU A 133 15.92 -20.26 -16.22
N ASP A 134 14.64 -20.00 -16.00
CA ASP A 134 13.88 -20.81 -15.01
C ASP A 134 13.06 -21.87 -15.80
N PRO A 135 13.43 -23.18 -15.69
CA PRO A 135 12.72 -24.28 -16.36
C PRO A 135 11.36 -24.55 -15.73
#